data_1b99095894d404666b52180b85bc5989
#
_entry.id   1b99095894d404666b52180b85bc5989
#
_cell.length_a   1.000
_cell.length_b   1.000
_cell.length_c   1.000
_cell.angle_alpha   90.00
_cell.angle_beta   90.00
_cell.angle_gamma   90.00
#
_symmetry.space_group_name_H-M   'P 1'
#
loop_
_entity.id
_entity.type
_entity.pdbx_description
1 polymer ?
#
loop_
_entity_poly.entity_id
_entity_poly.type
_entity_poly.pdbx_seq_one_letter_code
_entity_poly.pdbx_strand_id
1 'polypeptide(L)'
;MKWVNMEFEYAFKGVLKAKRGTVDIGIEEGTIEPYDMVFGALGSCLYSTFLDIAVKKKIVYESLNMKISGEKRTEVPTTLKTVNVEVTVINPEKEKGLDQAMRLATEYCSVYQTLAHVAEMTYSLNFEYTDK
;
A
#
# COMPACT_ATOMS: atom_id res chain seq x y z
N MET A 1 -19.20 -4.34 -9.61
CA MET A 1 -19.08 -3.26 -8.61
C MET A 1 -18.47 -3.76 -7.32
N LYS A 2 -17.61 -2.97 -6.72
CA LYS A 2 -17.00 -3.30 -5.44
C LYS A 2 -17.80 -2.65 -4.31
N TRP A 3 -17.97 -3.37 -3.21
CA TRP A 3 -18.66 -2.85 -2.04
C TRP A 3 -18.09 -3.49 -0.78
N VAL A 4 -18.27 -2.79 0.32
CA VAL A 4 -18.01 -3.31 1.67
C VAL A 4 -19.18 -2.92 2.55
N ASN A 5 -19.43 -3.70 3.60
CA ASN A 5 -20.40 -3.36 4.64
C ASN A 5 -19.64 -3.05 5.92
N MET A 6 -20.13 -2.09 6.66
CA MET A 6 -19.54 -1.72 7.95
C MET A 6 -20.60 -1.65 9.01
N GLU A 7 -20.27 -2.14 10.20
CA GLU A 7 -21.16 -2.08 11.35
C GLU A 7 -20.39 -1.44 12.51
N PHE A 8 -21.02 -0.52 13.21
CA PHE A 8 -20.42 0.16 14.36
C PHE A 8 -21.36 0.10 15.55
N GLU A 9 -20.79 -0.11 16.74
CA GLU A 9 -21.51 0.08 17.98
C GLU A 9 -21.46 1.57 18.33
N TYR A 10 -22.19 1.97 19.36
CA TYR A 10 -22.18 3.38 19.79
C TYR A 10 -20.85 3.69 20.48
N ALA A 11 -19.77 3.68 19.69
CA ALA A 11 -18.40 4.00 20.03
C ALA A 11 -17.58 3.85 18.75
N PHE A 12 -16.31 4.20 18.76
CA PHE A 12 -15.47 3.93 17.61
C PHE A 12 -14.93 2.51 17.68
N LYS A 13 -15.82 1.58 17.41
CA LYS A 13 -15.54 0.15 17.43
C LYS A 13 -16.46 -0.51 16.42
N GLY A 14 -15.89 -1.15 15.43
CA GLY A 14 -16.68 -1.75 14.38
C GLY A 14 -15.95 -2.81 13.60
N VAL A 15 -16.60 -3.24 12.54
CA VAL A 15 -16.04 -4.24 11.64
C VAL A 15 -16.34 -3.86 10.21
N LEU A 16 -15.34 -4.01 9.36
CA LEU A 16 -15.49 -3.91 7.91
C LEU A 16 -15.61 -5.33 7.36
N LYS A 17 -16.67 -5.57 6.60
CA LYS A 17 -16.93 -6.87 5.98
C LYS A 17 -16.79 -6.75 4.48
N ALA A 18 -15.83 -7.46 3.92
CA ALA A 18 -15.64 -7.55 2.49
C ALA A 18 -16.07 -8.94 2.02
N LYS A 19 -16.04 -9.16 0.72
CA LYS A 19 -16.47 -10.42 0.12
C LYS A 19 -15.78 -11.65 0.71
N ARG A 20 -14.48 -11.57 1.02
CA ARG A 20 -13.69 -12.72 1.46
C ARG A 20 -13.00 -12.55 2.80
N GLY A 21 -13.31 -11.49 3.53
CA GLY A 21 -12.66 -11.29 4.81
C GLY A 21 -13.23 -10.11 5.57
N THR A 22 -12.79 -9.99 6.80
CA THR A 22 -13.23 -8.92 7.71
C THR A 22 -12.02 -8.27 8.36
N VAL A 23 -12.21 -7.01 8.79
CA VAL A 23 -11.20 -6.27 9.53
C VAL A 23 -11.87 -5.57 10.69
N ASP A 24 -11.31 -5.71 11.89
CA ASP A 24 -11.81 -5.02 13.07
C ASP A 24 -11.24 -3.61 13.12
N ILE A 25 -12.10 -2.63 13.36
CA ILE A 25 -11.78 -1.21 13.35
C ILE A 25 -11.95 -0.63 14.74
N GLY A 26 -11.02 0.19 15.17
CA GLY A 26 -11.08 0.84 16.46
C GLY A 26 -9.76 1.39 16.92
N ILE A 27 -9.65 1.59 18.22
CA ILE A 27 -8.42 2.10 18.87
C ILE A 27 -7.79 1.08 19.81
N GLU A 28 -8.40 -0.11 19.92
CA GLU A 28 -7.91 -1.17 20.80
C GLU A 28 -6.94 -2.07 20.06
N GLU A 29 -6.21 -2.88 20.80
CA GLU A 29 -5.31 -3.86 20.21
C GLU A 29 -6.10 -4.84 19.35
N GLY A 30 -5.55 -5.21 18.21
CA GLY A 30 -6.24 -6.08 17.27
C GLY A 30 -7.10 -5.34 16.26
N THR A 31 -7.17 -4.02 16.35
CA THR A 31 -7.94 -3.19 15.42
C THR A 31 -7.05 -2.32 14.58
N ILE A 32 -7.60 -1.78 13.49
CA ILE A 32 -6.89 -0.83 12.65
C ILE A 32 -7.70 0.46 12.53
N GLU A 33 -7.00 1.54 12.22
CA GLU A 33 -7.56 2.86 12.08
C GLU A 33 -7.80 3.21 10.60
N PRO A 34 -8.57 4.29 10.32
CA PRO A 34 -8.91 4.62 8.92
C PRO A 34 -7.71 4.74 7.96
N TYR A 35 -6.64 5.41 8.36
CA TYR A 35 -5.51 5.60 7.46
C TYR A 35 -4.65 4.34 7.34
N ASP A 36 -4.72 3.42 8.31
CA ASP A 36 -4.11 2.10 8.13
C ASP A 36 -4.75 1.40 6.93
N MET A 37 -6.07 1.54 6.78
CA MET A 37 -6.79 0.96 5.65
C MET A 37 -6.43 1.66 4.32
N VAL A 38 -6.29 2.98 4.33
CA VAL A 38 -5.90 3.72 3.14
C VAL A 38 -4.50 3.29 2.69
N PHE A 39 -3.55 3.22 3.61
CA PHE A 39 -2.18 2.82 3.29
C PHE A 39 -2.09 1.34 2.93
N GLY A 40 -2.92 0.51 3.57
CA GLY A 40 -3.02 -0.90 3.21
C GLY A 40 -3.54 -1.10 1.80
N ALA A 41 -4.55 -0.32 1.41
CA ALA A 41 -5.08 -0.34 0.05
C ALA A 41 -4.01 0.09 -0.96
N LEU A 42 -3.28 1.17 -0.64
CA LEU A 42 -2.20 1.64 -1.49
C LEU A 42 -1.13 0.57 -1.68
N GLY A 43 -0.65 -0.01 -0.59
CA GLY A 43 0.43 -0.99 -0.65
C GLY A 43 0.03 -2.25 -1.40
N SER A 44 -1.16 -2.78 -1.11
CA SER A 44 -1.61 -4.01 -1.77
C SER A 44 -1.87 -3.80 -3.26
N CYS A 45 -2.44 -2.66 -3.64
CA CYS A 45 -2.68 -2.34 -5.05
C CYS A 45 -1.37 -2.12 -5.80
N LEU A 46 -0.45 -1.37 -5.19
CA LEU A 46 0.86 -1.11 -5.80
C LEU A 46 1.65 -2.41 -5.96
N TYR A 47 1.66 -3.26 -4.94
CA TYR A 47 2.34 -4.54 -5.02
C TYR A 47 1.75 -5.43 -6.10
N SER A 48 0.43 -5.51 -6.19
CA SER A 48 -0.24 -6.32 -7.21
C SER A 48 0.16 -5.88 -8.62
N THR A 49 0.20 -4.57 -8.84
CA THR A 49 0.61 -4.01 -10.14
C THR A 49 2.09 -4.30 -10.43
N PHE A 50 2.93 -4.11 -9.42
CA PHE A 50 4.36 -4.42 -9.54
C PHE A 50 4.59 -5.91 -9.85
N LEU A 51 3.89 -6.79 -9.13
CA LEU A 51 4.02 -8.23 -9.33
C LEU A 51 3.64 -8.63 -10.76
N ASP A 52 2.54 -8.09 -11.28
CA ASP A 52 2.12 -8.37 -12.65
C ASP A 52 3.20 -7.99 -13.65
N ILE A 53 3.84 -6.85 -13.47
CA ILE A 53 4.91 -6.40 -14.36
C ILE A 53 6.15 -7.28 -14.22
N ALA A 54 6.53 -7.61 -12.97
CA ALA A 54 7.69 -8.47 -12.73
C ALA A 54 7.50 -9.86 -13.35
N VAL A 55 6.29 -10.41 -13.24
CA VAL A 55 5.96 -11.71 -13.86
C VAL A 55 6.08 -11.64 -15.38
N LYS A 56 5.59 -10.57 -15.99
CA LYS A 56 5.71 -10.37 -17.45
C LYS A 56 7.16 -10.23 -17.89
N LYS A 57 8.00 -9.61 -17.07
CA LYS A 57 9.42 -9.48 -17.34
C LYS A 57 10.19 -10.76 -17.00
N LYS A 58 9.52 -11.76 -16.40
CA LYS A 58 10.13 -13.02 -15.97
C LYS A 58 11.25 -12.80 -14.96
N ILE A 59 11.07 -11.84 -14.05
CA ILE A 59 12.04 -11.55 -13.00
C ILE A 59 11.45 -12.01 -11.66
N VAL A 60 12.22 -12.79 -10.92
CA VAL A 60 11.80 -13.31 -9.61
C VAL A 60 12.59 -12.67 -8.49
N TYR A 61 12.03 -12.74 -7.29
CA TYR A 61 12.65 -12.29 -6.05
C TYR A 61 12.07 -13.13 -4.91
N GLU A 62 12.73 -13.14 -3.77
CA GLU A 62 12.28 -13.97 -2.66
C GLU A 62 11.05 -13.38 -1.96
N SER A 63 11.14 -12.11 -1.60
CA SER A 63 10.04 -11.43 -0.89
C SER A 63 10.18 -9.92 -1.04
N LEU A 64 9.18 -9.19 -0.55
CA LEU A 64 9.14 -7.75 -0.64
C LEU A 64 8.49 -7.19 0.62
N ASN A 65 9.09 -6.16 1.19
CA ASN A 65 8.54 -5.43 2.31
C ASN A 65 8.23 -4.00 1.91
N MET A 66 7.14 -3.48 2.44
CA MET A 66 6.77 -2.07 2.26
C MET A 66 6.53 -1.41 3.61
N LYS A 67 7.02 -0.19 3.74
CA LYS A 67 6.61 0.68 4.83
C LYS A 67 6.02 1.93 4.20
N ILE A 68 4.78 2.22 4.54
CA ILE A 68 4.05 3.36 3.98
C ILE A 68 3.76 4.32 5.11
N SER A 69 4.11 5.58 4.90
CA SER A 69 3.89 6.65 5.87
C SER A 69 3.37 7.88 5.15
N GLY A 70 2.77 8.78 5.89
CA GLY A 70 2.26 10.00 5.31
C GLY A 70 1.94 11.04 6.38
N GLU A 71 1.77 12.26 5.94
CA GLU A 71 1.40 13.37 6.79
C GLU A 71 0.17 14.04 6.24
N LYS A 72 -0.71 14.46 7.15
CA LYS A 72 -1.89 15.25 6.80
C LYS A 72 -1.54 16.72 6.85
N ARG A 73 -2.25 17.53 6.06
CA ARG A 73 -2.17 18.98 6.19
C ARG A 73 -2.86 19.40 7.50
N THR A 74 -2.58 20.61 7.95
CA THR A 74 -3.14 21.12 9.21
C THR A 74 -4.50 21.79 9.03
N GLU A 75 -4.82 22.24 7.81
CA GLU A 75 -6.11 22.87 7.52
C GLU A 75 -7.23 21.86 7.46
N VAL A 76 -8.38 22.21 8.01
CA VAL A 76 -9.59 21.37 8.00
C VAL A 76 -10.31 21.53 6.65
N PRO A 77 -10.67 20.44 5.97
CA PRO A 77 -10.42 19.05 6.31
C PRO A 77 -8.95 18.67 6.15
N THR A 78 -8.45 17.90 7.12
CA THR A 78 -7.04 17.53 7.17
C THR A 78 -6.71 16.36 6.22
N THR A 79 -6.72 16.68 4.93
CA THR A 79 -6.42 15.67 3.91
C THR A 79 -4.92 15.36 3.90
N LEU A 80 -4.55 14.27 3.24
CA LEU A 80 -3.15 13.89 3.10
C LEU A 80 -2.37 14.98 2.34
N LYS A 81 -1.20 15.30 2.85
CA LYS A 81 -0.27 16.24 2.22
C LYS A 81 0.84 15.50 1.50
N THR A 82 1.45 14.52 2.16
CA THR A 82 2.54 13.73 1.59
C THR A 82 2.33 12.27 1.93
N VAL A 83 2.74 11.38 1.02
CA VAL A 83 2.75 9.94 1.24
C VAL A 83 4.05 9.39 0.69
N ASN A 84 4.73 8.57 1.50
CA ASN A 84 5.99 7.95 1.09
C ASN A 84 5.87 6.43 1.19
N VAL A 85 6.31 5.74 0.15
CA VAL A 85 6.32 4.28 0.09
C VAL A 85 7.77 3.81 0.05
N GLU A 86 8.22 3.14 1.11
CA GLU A 86 9.56 2.56 1.16
C GLU A 86 9.46 1.07 0.86
N VAL A 87 10.07 0.64 -0.23
CA VAL A 87 10.01 -0.75 -0.69
C VAL A 87 11.39 -1.38 -0.57
N THR A 88 11.46 -2.58 -0.01
CA THR A 88 12.67 -3.37 0.05
C THR A 88 12.41 -4.73 -0.56
N VAL A 89 13.14 -5.08 -1.60
CA VAL A 89 13.04 -6.38 -2.26
C VAL A 89 14.19 -7.25 -1.79
N ILE A 90 13.85 -8.45 -1.34
CA ILE A 90 14.82 -9.42 -0.79
C ILE A 90 15.23 -10.41 -1.89
N ASN A 91 16.53 -10.55 -2.06
CA ASN A 91 17.14 -11.47 -3.01
C ASN A 91 16.54 -11.35 -4.43
N PRO A 92 16.65 -10.16 -5.03
CA PRO A 92 16.16 -9.95 -6.39
C PRO A 92 17.06 -10.65 -7.41
N GLU A 93 16.46 -11.18 -8.46
CA GLU A 93 17.20 -11.75 -9.58
C GLU A 93 17.88 -10.67 -10.43
N LYS A 94 17.16 -9.57 -10.70
CA LYS A 94 17.64 -8.45 -11.51
C LYS A 94 17.13 -7.14 -10.96
N GLU A 95 18.03 -6.34 -10.41
CA GLU A 95 17.65 -5.06 -9.80
C GLU A 95 17.09 -4.07 -10.80
N LYS A 96 17.77 -3.90 -11.95
CA LYS A 96 17.38 -2.89 -12.94
C LYS A 96 15.96 -3.14 -13.47
N GLY A 97 15.62 -4.38 -13.77
CA GLY A 97 14.31 -4.72 -14.26
C GLY A 97 13.22 -4.49 -13.22
N LEU A 98 13.52 -4.76 -11.96
CA LEU A 98 12.57 -4.51 -10.86
C LEU A 98 12.42 -3.02 -10.58
N ASP A 99 13.49 -2.25 -10.72
CA ASP A 99 13.42 -0.79 -10.60
C ASP A 99 12.49 -0.20 -11.66
N GLN A 100 12.61 -0.67 -12.90
CA GLN A 100 11.73 -0.26 -13.99
C GLN A 100 10.28 -0.69 -13.71
N ALA A 101 10.10 -1.91 -13.18
CA ALA A 101 8.78 -2.42 -12.86
C ALA A 101 8.08 -1.57 -11.79
N MET A 102 8.82 -1.15 -10.77
CA MET A 102 8.24 -0.32 -9.71
C MET A 102 7.86 1.05 -10.23
N ARG A 103 8.69 1.65 -11.07
CA ARG A 103 8.38 2.94 -11.66
C ARG A 103 7.09 2.86 -12.49
N LEU A 104 6.96 1.83 -13.31
CA LEU A 104 5.74 1.62 -14.09
C LEU A 104 4.54 1.33 -13.18
N ALA A 105 4.76 0.58 -12.09
CA ALA A 105 3.68 0.27 -11.16
C ALA A 105 3.07 1.54 -10.56
N THR A 106 3.90 2.53 -10.21
CA THR A 106 3.37 3.79 -9.67
C THR A 106 2.53 4.54 -10.71
N GLU A 107 2.84 4.40 -11.98
CA GLU A 107 2.09 5.05 -13.05
C GLU A 107 0.74 4.36 -13.32
N TYR A 108 0.67 3.05 -13.13
CA TYR A 108 -0.52 2.26 -13.46
C TYR A 108 -1.36 1.85 -12.25
N CYS A 109 -0.84 1.96 -11.04
CA CYS A 109 -1.61 1.61 -9.84
C CYS A 109 -2.72 2.64 -9.61
N SER A 110 -3.98 2.19 -9.69
CA SER A 110 -5.12 3.10 -9.58
C SER A 110 -5.20 3.78 -8.21
N VAL A 111 -4.89 3.07 -7.13
CA VAL A 111 -4.92 3.68 -5.79
C VAL A 111 -3.82 4.71 -5.63
N TYR A 112 -2.61 4.41 -6.13
CA TYR A 112 -1.51 5.37 -6.12
C TYR A 112 -1.90 6.65 -6.85
N GLN A 113 -2.47 6.51 -8.04
CA GLN A 113 -2.89 7.65 -8.85
C GLN A 113 -4.05 8.41 -8.21
N THR A 114 -4.98 7.69 -7.56
CA THR A 114 -6.06 8.34 -6.82
C THR A 114 -5.51 9.25 -5.72
N LEU A 115 -4.57 8.73 -4.93
CA LEU A 115 -3.97 9.52 -3.86
C LEU A 115 -3.10 10.66 -4.40
N ALA A 116 -2.50 10.49 -5.57
CA ALA A 116 -1.66 11.51 -6.18
C ALA A 116 -2.45 12.76 -6.57
N HIS A 117 -3.76 12.68 -6.69
CA HIS A 117 -4.60 13.86 -6.93
C HIS A 117 -4.70 14.75 -5.70
N VAL A 118 -4.37 14.24 -4.52
CA VAL A 118 -4.52 14.97 -3.24
C VAL A 118 -3.18 15.19 -2.58
N ALA A 119 -2.28 14.21 -2.64
CA ALA A 119 -1.03 14.21 -1.90
C ALA A 119 0.18 14.16 -2.83
N GLU A 120 1.30 14.67 -2.33
CA GLU A 120 2.59 14.49 -2.99
C GLU A 120 3.07 13.07 -2.68
N MET A 121 3.24 12.26 -3.72
CA MET A 121 3.62 10.86 -3.61
C MET A 121 5.11 10.69 -3.88
N THR A 122 5.79 9.95 -3.01
CA THR A 122 7.19 9.57 -3.21
C THR A 122 7.35 8.09 -2.93
N TYR A 123 8.36 7.48 -3.53
CA TYR A 123 8.70 6.10 -3.21
C TYR A 123 10.20 5.89 -3.31
N SER A 124 10.68 4.87 -2.65
CA SER A 124 12.06 4.40 -2.78
C SER A 124 12.04 2.89 -2.95
N LEU A 125 13.01 2.38 -3.69
CA LEU A 125 13.17 0.95 -3.90
C LEU A 125 14.59 0.56 -3.53
N ASN A 126 14.71 -0.34 -2.56
CA ASN A 126 15.98 -0.83 -2.05
C ASN A 126 16.05 -2.34 -2.23
N PHE A 127 17.26 -2.86 -2.31
CA PHE A 127 17.49 -4.29 -2.48
C PHE A 127 18.36 -4.80 -1.34
N GLU A 128 18.00 -5.96 -0.81
CA GLU A 128 18.78 -6.62 0.22
C GLU A 128 19.04 -8.06 -0.16
N TYR A 129 20.17 -8.56 0.24
CA TYR A 129 20.59 -9.93 -0.05
C TYR A 129 20.87 -10.63 1.28
N THR A 130 20.32 -11.82 1.43
CA THR A 130 20.49 -12.61 2.64
C THR A 130 21.14 -13.94 2.31
N ASP A 131 21.98 -14.40 3.21
CA ASP A 131 22.59 -15.72 3.10
C ASP A 131 21.54 -16.77 3.49
N LYS A 132 21.60 -17.90 2.81
CA LYS A 132 20.72 -19.04 3.13
C LYS A 132 21.53 -20.16 3.73
#